data_1cd996bcc1cd7238d3d011ed3c829503
#
_entry.id   1cd996bcc1cd7238d3d011ed3c829503
#
_cell.length_a   1.000
_cell.length_b   1.000
_cell.length_c   1.000
_cell.angle_alpha   90.00
_cell.angle_beta   90.00
_cell.angle_gamma   90.00
#
_symmetry.space_group_name_H-M   'P 1'
#
loop_
_entity.id
_entity.type
_entity.pdbx_description
1 polymer ?
#
loop_
_entity_poly.entity_id
_entity_poly.type
_entity_poly.pdbx_seq_one_letter_code
_entity_poly.pdbx_strand_id
1 'polypeptide(L)'
;MMEHRIVFLSPAGTTAQIAQKIGQCLEALQQNVVITDLKQSHPQQRWSDNCCLWIGTPVYCDHALPIIETFIANLPKSSNSFSVPFATWGGVTSGTTLLEMATALKQQGWPSVAAAKFLAVHSCMWQCEHPLGLGHPGNNELTLIHKLTTQVVTRLQQATPELLPTARLDYLSDHLKQDAATKSLAKAKASSPPPQADPALCTGCGTCISQCPMHAMTLETTPQISDACIRCLQCIRFCPQQAFPFDPKAYETRIRHMQSCSDEEPKSELFV
;
A
#
# COMPACT_ATOMS: atom_id res chain seq x y z
N MET A 1 3.12 18.98 -21.35
CA MET A 1 2.34 17.77 -20.97
C MET A 1 2.72 17.47 -19.53
N MET A 2 1.77 17.15 -18.65
CA MET A 2 2.04 16.81 -17.25
C MET A 2 2.71 15.44 -17.17
N GLU A 3 3.72 15.30 -16.30
CA GLU A 3 4.36 14.01 -16.03
C GLU A 3 3.54 13.25 -14.99
N HIS A 4 3.24 11.98 -15.22
CA HIS A 4 2.62 11.11 -14.23
C HIS A 4 3.68 10.24 -13.56
N ARG A 5 3.84 10.35 -12.26
CA ARG A 5 4.75 9.52 -11.47
C ARG A 5 3.96 8.61 -10.54
N ILE A 6 4.21 7.33 -10.65
CA ILE A 6 3.57 6.32 -9.81
C ILE A 6 4.63 5.81 -8.83
N VAL A 7 4.46 6.10 -7.57
CA VAL A 7 5.36 5.68 -6.49
C VAL A 7 4.60 4.76 -5.55
N PHE A 8 5.19 3.64 -5.19
CA PHE A 8 4.52 2.69 -4.29
C PHE A 8 5.53 1.84 -3.51
N LEU A 9 5.05 1.23 -2.42
CA LEU A 9 5.66 0.07 -1.80
C LEU A 9 4.66 -1.09 -1.82
N SER A 10 5.11 -2.27 -2.24
CA SER A 10 4.25 -3.44 -2.37
C SER A 10 4.87 -4.70 -1.76
N PRO A 11 4.78 -4.88 -0.43
CA PRO A 11 5.34 -6.06 0.23
C PRO A 11 4.76 -7.37 -0.28
N ALA A 12 3.44 -7.44 -0.54
CA ALA A 12 2.74 -8.65 -0.97
C ALA A 12 2.50 -8.74 -2.49
N GLY A 13 2.93 -7.75 -3.27
CA GLY A 13 2.79 -7.72 -4.72
C GLY A 13 1.52 -7.03 -5.24
N THR A 14 0.44 -6.95 -4.47
CA THR A 14 -0.86 -6.48 -4.96
C THR A 14 -0.87 -4.97 -5.28
N THR A 15 -0.26 -4.15 -4.42
CA THR A 15 -0.13 -2.70 -4.70
C THR A 15 0.66 -2.45 -5.98
N ALA A 16 1.70 -3.26 -6.24
CA ALA A 16 2.47 -3.21 -7.49
C ALA A 16 1.60 -3.56 -8.71
N GLN A 17 0.74 -4.58 -8.62
CA GLN A 17 -0.20 -4.92 -9.69
C GLN A 17 -1.13 -3.75 -10.02
N ILE A 18 -1.70 -3.10 -9.01
CA ILE A 18 -2.55 -1.90 -9.20
C ILE A 18 -1.74 -0.76 -9.82
N ALA A 19 -0.54 -0.46 -9.30
CA ALA A 19 0.35 0.59 -9.82
C ALA A 19 0.70 0.37 -11.30
N GLN A 20 1.05 -0.87 -11.67
CA GLN A 20 1.35 -1.24 -13.06
C GLN A 20 0.13 -1.08 -13.97
N LYS A 21 -1.07 -1.45 -13.50
CA LYS A 21 -2.31 -1.28 -14.29
C LYS A 21 -2.67 0.19 -14.46
N ILE A 22 -2.49 1.01 -13.43
CA ILE A 22 -2.62 2.49 -13.54
C ILE A 22 -1.65 3.00 -14.62
N GLY A 23 -0.37 2.59 -14.57
CA GLY A 23 0.63 2.97 -15.57
C GLY A 23 0.22 2.61 -16.99
N GLN A 24 -0.17 1.35 -17.23
CA GLN A 24 -0.65 0.88 -18.53
C GLN A 24 -1.85 1.68 -19.05
N CYS A 25 -2.81 2.02 -18.17
CA CYS A 25 -3.96 2.83 -18.57
C CYS A 25 -3.57 4.27 -18.92
N LEU A 26 -2.63 4.88 -18.16
CA LEU A 26 -2.12 6.21 -18.45
C LEU A 26 -1.31 6.24 -19.77
N GLU A 27 -0.48 5.24 -20.01
CA GLU A 27 0.26 5.08 -21.29
C GLU A 27 -0.69 4.91 -22.47
N ALA A 28 -1.77 4.14 -22.32
CA ALA A 28 -2.82 4.00 -23.32
C ALA A 28 -3.54 5.34 -23.62
N LEU A 29 -3.61 6.23 -22.62
CA LEU A 29 -4.09 7.61 -22.76
C LEU A 29 -2.98 8.57 -23.22
N GLN A 30 -1.84 8.05 -23.70
CA GLN A 30 -0.69 8.79 -24.22
C GLN A 30 -0.07 9.77 -23.20
N GLN A 31 -0.13 9.42 -21.90
CA GLN A 31 0.54 10.18 -20.86
C GLN A 31 2.00 9.71 -20.70
N ASN A 32 2.88 10.62 -20.26
CA ASN A 32 4.25 10.28 -19.88
C ASN A 32 4.23 9.70 -18.46
N VAL A 33 4.66 8.45 -18.28
CA VAL A 33 4.57 7.71 -17.02
C VAL A 33 5.94 7.26 -16.53
N VAL A 34 6.22 7.50 -15.26
CA VAL A 34 7.40 6.96 -14.56
C VAL A 34 6.91 6.15 -13.35
N ILE A 35 7.29 4.89 -13.28
CA ILE A 35 6.90 3.99 -12.18
C ILE A 35 8.11 3.72 -11.29
N THR A 36 7.96 3.88 -9.98
CA THR A 36 9.02 3.69 -8.97
C THR A 36 8.51 2.80 -7.83
N ASP A 37 9.16 1.66 -7.65
CA ASP A 37 8.98 0.80 -6.47
C ASP A 37 10.02 1.21 -5.40
N LEU A 38 9.55 1.65 -4.24
CA LEU A 38 10.40 2.05 -3.12
C LEU A 38 11.21 0.90 -2.51
N LYS A 39 10.89 -0.35 -2.86
CA LYS A 39 11.74 -1.50 -2.55
C LYS A 39 13.08 -1.43 -3.29
N GLN A 40 13.08 -0.93 -4.51
CA GLN A 40 14.23 -1.00 -5.43
C GLN A 40 15.06 0.28 -5.46
N SER A 41 14.44 1.42 -5.22
CA SER A 41 15.13 2.70 -5.31
C SER A 41 14.48 3.77 -4.44
N HIS A 42 15.31 4.51 -3.71
CA HIS A 42 14.88 5.81 -3.19
C HIS A 42 15.03 6.82 -4.34
N PRO A 43 13.94 7.47 -4.77
CA PRO A 43 14.03 8.41 -5.87
C PRO A 43 14.87 9.63 -5.45
N GLN A 44 16.12 9.68 -5.86
CA GLN A 44 16.95 10.93 -5.88
C GLN A 44 16.55 11.78 -7.09
N GLN A 45 15.32 11.70 -7.55
CA GLN A 45 14.90 12.30 -8.81
C GLN A 45 14.56 13.77 -8.62
N ARG A 46 14.99 14.57 -9.59
CA ARG A 46 14.45 15.93 -9.76
C ARG A 46 12.95 15.82 -10.03
N TRP A 47 12.16 16.46 -9.20
CA TRP A 47 10.73 16.57 -9.39
C TRP A 47 10.44 17.68 -10.40
N SER A 48 9.57 17.40 -11.35
CA SER A 48 9.01 18.41 -12.24
C SER A 48 8.00 19.26 -11.46
N ASP A 49 7.99 20.57 -11.68
CA ASP A 49 6.97 21.46 -11.13
C ASP A 49 5.56 21.25 -11.75
N ASN A 50 5.45 20.36 -12.75
CA ASN A 50 4.20 20.01 -13.40
C ASN A 50 4.05 18.49 -13.44
N CYS A 51 3.69 17.93 -12.28
CA CYS A 51 3.64 16.49 -12.05
C CYS A 51 2.32 16.09 -11.39
N CYS A 52 1.79 14.92 -11.78
CA CYS A 52 0.74 14.22 -11.07
C CYS A 52 1.34 12.99 -10.37
N LEU A 53 1.43 13.04 -9.05
CA LEU A 53 1.95 11.94 -8.23
C LEU A 53 0.84 10.96 -7.87
N TRP A 54 0.94 9.74 -8.40
CA TRP A 54 0.17 8.58 -7.93
C TRP A 54 0.96 7.89 -6.84
N ILE A 55 0.42 7.80 -5.64
CA ILE A 55 1.15 7.19 -4.53
C ILE A 55 0.36 6.08 -3.88
N GLY A 56 0.96 4.88 -3.85
CA GLY A 56 0.31 3.64 -3.46
C GLY A 56 0.91 2.97 -2.24
N THR A 57 0.06 2.48 -1.35
CA THR A 57 0.43 1.72 -0.15
C THR A 57 -0.56 0.60 0.12
N PRO A 58 -0.15 -0.54 0.68
CA PRO A 58 -1.09 -1.40 1.38
C PRO A 58 -1.47 -0.78 2.72
N VAL A 59 -2.67 -1.09 3.20
CA VAL A 59 -3.12 -0.73 4.55
C VAL A 59 -2.47 -1.65 5.58
N TYR A 60 -1.78 -1.07 6.55
CA TYR A 60 -1.15 -1.77 7.67
C TYR A 60 -1.56 -1.15 9.00
N CYS A 61 -2.19 -1.94 9.85
CA CYS A 61 -2.70 -1.45 11.14
C CYS A 61 -3.56 -0.19 10.97
N ASP A 62 -4.39 -0.17 9.92
CA ASP A 62 -5.33 0.90 9.53
C ASP A 62 -4.69 2.19 9.02
N HIS A 63 -3.36 2.19 8.77
CA HIS A 63 -2.58 3.34 8.30
C HIS A 63 -1.76 3.03 7.05
N ALA A 64 -1.19 4.06 6.45
CA ALA A 64 -0.15 3.93 5.44
C ALA A 64 1.13 3.32 6.06
N LEU A 65 1.96 2.70 5.22
CA LEU A 65 3.28 2.27 5.69
C LEU A 65 4.16 3.48 6.01
N PRO A 66 4.94 3.46 7.12
CA PRO A 66 5.78 4.60 7.53
C PRO A 66 6.77 5.09 6.47
N ILE A 67 7.23 4.21 5.58
CA ILE A 67 8.10 4.60 4.47
C ILE A 67 7.37 5.50 3.46
N ILE A 68 6.06 5.28 3.24
CA ILE A 68 5.22 6.13 2.40
C ILE A 68 5.00 7.49 3.07
N GLU A 69 4.75 7.51 4.37
CA GLU A 69 4.61 8.75 5.15
C GLU A 69 5.91 9.56 5.10
N THR A 70 7.05 8.90 5.33
CA THR A 70 8.38 9.52 5.22
C THR A 70 8.64 10.04 3.81
N PHE A 71 8.26 9.29 2.77
CA PHE A 71 8.38 9.73 1.39
C PHE A 71 7.57 11.01 1.14
N ILE A 72 6.30 11.05 1.57
CA ILE A 72 5.44 12.23 1.42
C ILE A 72 6.04 13.43 2.17
N ALA A 73 6.51 13.24 3.41
CA ALA A 73 7.09 14.31 4.22
C ALA A 73 8.36 14.92 3.58
N ASN A 74 9.09 14.15 2.78
CA ASN A 74 10.31 14.60 2.07
C ASN A 74 10.06 15.05 0.62
N LEU A 75 8.80 15.11 0.16
CA LEU A 75 8.50 15.69 -1.14
C LEU A 75 8.87 17.17 -1.17
N PRO A 76 9.42 17.67 -2.29
CA PRO A 76 9.62 19.10 -2.45
C PRO A 76 8.27 19.81 -2.43
N LYS A 77 8.25 21.04 -1.91
CA LYS A 77 7.06 21.89 -2.01
C LYS A 77 6.77 22.17 -3.49
N SER A 78 5.51 22.07 -3.87
CA SER A 78 5.06 22.38 -5.23
C SER A 78 3.81 23.26 -5.20
N SER A 79 3.67 24.10 -6.22
CA SER A 79 2.49 24.95 -6.42
C SER A 79 1.70 24.59 -7.68
N ASN A 80 2.23 23.69 -8.51
CA ASN A 80 1.63 23.32 -9.79
C ASN A 80 1.63 21.81 -10.05
N SER A 81 1.62 21.04 -8.95
CA SER A 81 1.57 19.58 -8.99
C SER A 81 0.34 19.07 -8.25
N PHE A 82 -0.08 17.86 -8.60
CA PHE A 82 -1.26 17.23 -8.04
C PHE A 82 -0.94 15.82 -7.56
N SER A 83 -1.87 15.22 -6.80
CA SER A 83 -1.70 13.86 -6.33
C SER A 83 -2.95 12.99 -6.49
N VAL A 84 -2.74 11.68 -6.53
CA VAL A 84 -3.77 10.64 -6.50
C VAL A 84 -3.30 9.54 -5.53
N PRO A 85 -3.58 9.65 -4.22
CA PRO A 85 -3.29 8.57 -3.29
C PRO A 85 -4.19 7.37 -3.57
N PHE A 86 -3.60 6.17 -3.50
CA PHE A 86 -4.37 4.93 -3.58
C PHE A 86 -3.89 3.92 -2.55
N ALA A 87 -4.83 3.13 -2.02
CA ALA A 87 -4.56 2.09 -1.04
C ALA A 87 -5.03 0.73 -1.52
N THR A 88 -4.32 -0.35 -1.17
CA THR A 88 -4.80 -1.73 -1.29
C THR A 88 -5.06 -2.29 0.10
N TRP A 89 -6.19 -2.97 0.29
CA TRP A 89 -6.61 -3.45 1.60
C TRP A 89 -7.25 -4.83 1.55
N GLY A 90 -7.17 -5.56 2.65
CA GLY A 90 -7.50 -6.98 2.72
C GLY A 90 -8.91 -7.30 3.23
N GLY A 91 -9.87 -6.36 3.18
CA GLY A 91 -11.26 -6.62 3.52
C GLY A 91 -11.58 -6.63 5.02
N VAL A 92 -10.67 -6.15 5.88
CA VAL A 92 -10.95 -5.90 7.32
C VAL A 92 -11.39 -4.47 7.51
N THR A 93 -10.49 -3.52 7.26
CA THR A 93 -10.75 -2.09 7.18
C THR A 93 -9.70 -1.43 6.30
N SER A 94 -10.08 -0.37 5.59
CA SER A 94 -9.15 0.47 4.81
C SER A 94 -8.48 1.55 5.67
N GLY A 95 -8.92 1.68 6.92
CA GLY A 95 -8.34 2.59 7.90
C GLY A 95 -8.42 4.06 7.48
N THR A 96 -7.67 4.88 8.18
CA THR A 96 -7.53 6.32 7.89
C THR A 96 -6.51 6.62 6.79
N THR A 97 -5.99 5.58 6.13
CA THR A 97 -4.87 5.62 5.17
C THR A 97 -5.01 6.71 4.11
N LEU A 98 -6.15 6.77 3.40
CA LEU A 98 -6.32 7.75 2.31
C LEU A 98 -6.44 9.18 2.85
N LEU A 99 -7.15 9.38 3.97
CA LEU A 99 -7.31 10.68 4.61
C LEU A 99 -5.96 11.23 5.07
N GLU A 100 -5.16 10.42 5.74
CA GLU A 100 -3.82 10.77 6.22
C GLU A 100 -2.89 11.13 5.08
N MET A 101 -2.82 10.27 4.04
CA MET A 101 -1.98 10.52 2.87
C MET A 101 -2.39 11.80 2.14
N ALA A 102 -3.68 12.00 1.87
CA ALA A 102 -4.16 13.20 1.17
C ALA A 102 -3.92 14.47 1.98
N THR A 103 -4.05 14.40 3.31
CA THR A 103 -3.77 15.51 4.21
C THR A 103 -2.29 15.88 4.18
N ALA A 104 -1.40 14.90 4.31
CA ALA A 104 0.04 15.10 4.27
C ALA A 104 0.51 15.63 2.89
N LEU A 105 -0.01 15.07 1.79
CA LEU A 105 0.25 15.54 0.42
C LEU A 105 -0.16 17.01 0.24
N LYS A 106 -1.36 17.37 0.69
CA LYS A 106 -1.84 18.76 0.64
C LYS A 106 -0.93 19.72 1.41
N GLN A 107 -0.43 19.31 2.59
CA GLN A 107 0.52 20.10 3.38
C GLN A 107 1.86 20.31 2.66
N GLN A 108 2.27 19.39 1.78
CA GLN A 108 3.45 19.52 0.93
C GLN A 108 3.18 20.33 -0.36
N GLY A 109 1.95 20.79 -0.60
CA GLY A 109 1.59 21.50 -1.82
C GLY A 109 1.22 20.58 -3.00
N TRP A 110 0.88 19.31 -2.71
CA TRP A 110 0.44 18.30 -3.68
C TRP A 110 -1.04 17.95 -3.45
N PRO A 111 -1.98 18.87 -3.68
CA PRO A 111 -3.39 18.60 -3.43
C PRO A 111 -3.87 17.41 -4.27
N SER A 112 -4.78 16.63 -3.71
CA SER A 112 -5.34 15.47 -4.42
C SER A 112 -6.44 15.90 -5.38
N VAL A 113 -6.43 15.35 -6.59
CA VAL A 113 -7.51 15.48 -7.60
C VAL A 113 -8.44 14.27 -7.60
N ALA A 114 -7.98 13.15 -7.10
CA ALA A 114 -8.74 11.92 -6.90
C ALA A 114 -8.06 11.06 -5.85
N ALA A 115 -8.74 10.02 -5.37
CA ALA A 115 -8.16 8.95 -4.56
C ALA A 115 -8.89 7.63 -4.84
N ALA A 116 -8.29 6.50 -4.45
CA ALA A 116 -8.93 5.19 -4.60
C ALA A 116 -8.51 4.21 -3.50
N LYS A 117 -9.43 3.34 -3.09
CA LYS A 117 -9.12 2.12 -2.35
C LYS A 117 -9.49 0.90 -3.18
N PHE A 118 -8.57 -0.07 -3.24
CA PHE A 118 -8.75 -1.30 -4.01
C PHE A 118 -8.74 -2.49 -3.06
N LEU A 119 -9.80 -3.27 -3.11
CA LEU A 119 -9.88 -4.54 -2.40
C LEU A 119 -8.84 -5.52 -2.98
N ALA A 120 -8.24 -6.29 -2.13
CA ALA A 120 -7.20 -7.26 -2.45
C ALA A 120 -7.29 -8.48 -1.54
N VAL A 121 -6.69 -9.58 -1.94
CA VAL A 121 -6.52 -10.72 -1.03
C VAL A 121 -5.73 -10.29 0.20
N HIS A 122 -6.25 -10.61 1.39
CA HIS A 122 -5.56 -10.31 2.64
C HIS A 122 -4.20 -11.02 2.70
N SER A 123 -3.12 -10.26 2.76
CA SER A 123 -1.75 -10.75 2.55
C SER A 123 -1.30 -11.84 3.53
N CYS A 124 -1.87 -11.89 4.74
CA CYS A 124 -1.56 -12.92 5.74
C CYS A 124 -2.38 -14.21 5.56
N MET A 125 -3.31 -14.26 4.61
CA MET A 125 -4.20 -15.41 4.40
C MET A 125 -3.84 -16.21 3.13
N TRP A 126 -2.61 -16.11 2.63
CA TRP A 126 -2.21 -16.76 1.36
C TRP A 126 -2.25 -18.30 1.37
N GLN A 127 -2.32 -18.93 2.55
CA GLN A 127 -2.47 -20.38 2.73
C GLN A 127 -3.87 -20.79 3.17
N CYS A 128 -4.81 -19.83 3.32
CA CYS A 128 -6.17 -20.12 3.68
C CYS A 128 -6.96 -20.55 2.42
N GLU A 129 -7.87 -21.49 2.57
CA GLU A 129 -8.74 -21.95 1.48
C GLU A 129 -9.68 -20.84 0.99
N HIS A 130 -10.19 -20.03 1.92
CA HIS A 130 -11.11 -18.93 1.64
C HIS A 130 -10.57 -17.61 2.22
N PRO A 131 -9.50 -17.03 1.65
CA PRO A 131 -8.95 -15.78 2.16
C PRO A 131 -9.92 -14.62 1.94
N LEU A 132 -9.91 -13.63 2.83
CA LEU A 132 -10.63 -12.39 2.59
C LEU A 132 -10.12 -11.73 1.30
N GLY A 133 -11.03 -11.14 0.53
CA GLY A 133 -10.71 -10.52 -0.75
C GLY A 133 -10.34 -11.51 -1.85
N LEU A 134 -10.75 -12.77 -1.74
CA LEU A 134 -10.53 -13.79 -2.79
C LEU A 134 -11.06 -13.28 -4.15
N GLY A 135 -10.23 -13.41 -5.20
CA GLY A 135 -10.55 -12.92 -6.54
C GLY A 135 -10.25 -11.44 -6.78
N HIS A 136 -9.76 -10.72 -5.75
CA HIS A 136 -9.35 -9.31 -5.88
C HIS A 136 -7.82 -9.14 -5.80
N PRO A 137 -7.25 -8.21 -6.62
CA PRO A 137 -7.91 -7.42 -7.65
C PRO A 137 -8.32 -8.26 -8.86
N GLY A 138 -9.52 -8.00 -9.40
CA GLY A 138 -10.09 -8.67 -10.56
C GLY A 138 -10.60 -7.70 -11.61
N ASN A 139 -11.59 -8.12 -12.41
CA ASN A 139 -12.17 -7.31 -13.49
C ASN A 139 -12.82 -6.02 -12.98
N ASN A 140 -13.40 -6.04 -11.78
CA ASN A 140 -13.97 -4.84 -11.16
C ASN A 140 -12.91 -3.77 -10.95
N GLU A 141 -11.77 -4.15 -10.35
CA GLU A 141 -10.66 -3.21 -10.11
C GLU A 141 -10.07 -2.69 -11.41
N LEU A 142 -9.97 -3.52 -12.46
CA LEU A 142 -9.53 -3.07 -13.79
C LEU A 142 -10.47 -2.00 -14.35
N THR A 143 -11.78 -2.20 -14.26
CA THR A 143 -12.79 -1.23 -14.70
C THR A 143 -12.67 0.08 -13.91
N LEU A 144 -12.50 -0.01 -12.59
CA LEU A 144 -12.31 1.16 -11.73
C LEU A 144 -11.03 1.90 -12.05
N ILE A 145 -9.92 1.21 -12.34
CA ILE A 145 -8.65 1.83 -12.73
C ILE A 145 -8.80 2.60 -14.06
N HIS A 146 -9.45 2.01 -15.06
CA HIS A 146 -9.74 2.69 -16.32
C HIS A 146 -10.56 3.97 -16.10
N LYS A 147 -11.62 3.88 -15.29
CA LYS A 147 -12.44 5.03 -14.94
C LYS A 147 -11.64 6.09 -14.23
N LEU A 148 -10.87 5.72 -13.21
CA LEU A 148 -10.04 6.64 -12.43
C LEU A 148 -9.02 7.38 -13.31
N THR A 149 -8.25 6.66 -14.12
CA THR A 149 -7.21 7.24 -14.97
C THR A 149 -7.79 8.19 -16.01
N THR A 150 -8.91 7.82 -16.65
CA THR A 150 -9.62 8.69 -17.61
C THR A 150 -10.11 9.97 -16.92
N GLN A 151 -10.74 9.85 -15.75
CA GLN A 151 -11.25 11.02 -15.02
C GLN A 151 -10.14 11.95 -14.55
N VAL A 152 -9.03 11.39 -14.04
CA VAL A 152 -7.86 12.18 -13.62
C VAL A 152 -7.27 12.93 -14.80
N VAL A 153 -7.02 12.25 -15.93
CA VAL A 153 -6.45 12.89 -17.11
C VAL A 153 -7.36 14.01 -17.64
N THR A 154 -8.66 13.75 -17.73
CA THR A 154 -9.64 14.76 -18.15
C THR A 154 -9.68 15.97 -17.20
N ARG A 155 -9.64 15.73 -15.90
CA ARG A 155 -9.64 16.79 -14.88
C ARG A 155 -8.37 17.65 -14.96
N LEU A 156 -7.22 17.04 -15.13
CA LEU A 156 -5.91 17.72 -15.25
C LEU A 156 -5.75 18.54 -16.53
N GLN A 157 -6.60 18.31 -17.55
CA GLN A 157 -6.64 19.13 -18.77
C GLN A 157 -7.46 20.44 -18.59
N GLN A 158 -8.18 20.60 -17.51
CA GLN A 158 -8.92 21.83 -17.21
C GLN A 158 -7.97 22.95 -16.81
N ALA A 159 -8.32 24.19 -17.13
CA ALA A 159 -7.53 25.37 -16.76
C ALA A 159 -7.34 25.49 -15.23
N THR A 160 -8.33 25.06 -14.48
CA THR A 160 -8.27 24.93 -13.00
C THR A 160 -8.81 23.56 -12.64
N PRO A 161 -7.95 22.56 -12.41
CA PRO A 161 -8.40 21.23 -12.02
C PRO A 161 -9.18 21.24 -10.70
N GLU A 162 -10.32 20.57 -10.69
CA GLU A 162 -11.10 20.39 -9.48
C GLU A 162 -10.35 19.52 -8.47
N LEU A 163 -10.20 20.02 -7.24
CA LEU A 163 -9.53 19.29 -6.17
C LEU A 163 -10.52 18.38 -5.42
N LEU A 164 -10.04 17.23 -4.99
CA LEU A 164 -10.77 16.36 -4.09
C LEU A 164 -10.75 16.94 -2.66
N PRO A 165 -11.90 17.30 -2.09
CA PRO A 165 -11.96 17.71 -0.69
C PRO A 165 -11.54 16.55 0.22
N THR A 166 -10.57 16.77 1.12
CA THR A 166 -10.08 15.72 2.05
C THR A 166 -11.20 15.17 2.94
N ALA A 167 -12.23 15.96 3.24
CA ALA A 167 -13.40 15.52 3.99
C ALA A 167 -14.16 14.34 3.31
N ARG A 168 -14.07 14.19 1.99
CA ARG A 168 -14.63 13.02 1.30
C ARG A 168 -13.90 11.71 1.60
N LEU A 169 -12.70 11.79 2.15
CA LEU A 169 -11.89 10.65 2.57
C LEU A 169 -12.09 10.29 4.04
N ASP A 170 -12.93 11.03 4.75
CA ASP A 170 -13.36 10.73 6.13
C ASP A 170 -14.68 9.93 6.11
N TYR A 171 -14.63 8.75 5.47
CA TYR A 171 -15.81 7.92 5.19
C TYR A 171 -16.04 6.81 6.22
N LEU A 172 -15.07 6.54 7.10
CA LEU A 172 -15.21 5.51 8.12
C LEU A 172 -16.18 5.93 9.23
N SER A 173 -16.80 4.95 9.86
CA SER A 173 -17.57 5.18 11.09
C SER A 173 -16.68 5.72 12.22
N ASP A 174 -17.27 6.42 13.17
CA ASP A 174 -16.52 6.94 14.32
C ASP A 174 -15.89 5.82 15.15
N HIS A 175 -16.54 4.65 15.20
CA HIS A 175 -15.98 3.46 15.82
C HIS A 175 -14.66 3.04 15.16
N LEU A 176 -14.63 2.86 13.86
CA LEU A 176 -13.42 2.46 13.13
C LEU A 176 -12.32 3.53 13.19
N LYS A 177 -12.66 4.82 13.17
CA LYS A 177 -11.69 5.90 13.37
C LYS A 177 -11.06 5.87 14.76
N GLN A 178 -11.85 5.65 15.80
CA GLN A 178 -11.35 5.52 17.17
C GLN A 178 -10.46 4.27 17.32
N ASP A 179 -10.86 3.16 16.72
CA ASP A 179 -10.06 1.93 16.72
C ASP A 179 -8.72 2.14 15.97
N ALA A 180 -8.73 2.76 14.78
CA ALA A 180 -7.53 3.10 14.03
C ALA A 180 -6.56 3.98 14.85
N ALA A 181 -7.08 4.99 15.56
CA ALA A 181 -6.26 5.88 16.40
C ALA A 181 -5.52 5.12 17.53
N THR A 182 -5.99 3.95 17.93
CA THR A 182 -5.31 3.11 18.92
C THR A 182 -4.22 2.22 18.34
N LYS A 183 -4.20 2.02 17.01
CA LYS A 183 -3.32 1.11 16.29
C LYS A 183 -2.11 1.82 15.72
N SER A 184 -1.04 1.10 15.53
CA SER A 184 0.11 1.51 14.75
C SER A 184 1.00 0.31 14.44
N LEU A 185 1.84 0.41 13.40
CA LEU A 185 2.83 -0.62 13.11
C LEU A 185 3.81 -0.80 14.29
N ALA A 186 4.17 0.28 14.99
CA ALA A 186 5.05 0.20 16.16
C ALA A 186 4.42 -0.64 17.29
N LYS A 187 3.14 -0.42 17.62
CA LYS A 187 2.40 -1.24 18.60
C LYS A 187 2.28 -2.70 18.16
N ALA A 188 1.98 -2.95 16.89
CA ALA A 188 1.91 -4.31 16.35
C ALA A 188 3.26 -5.03 16.44
N LYS A 189 4.36 -4.34 16.19
CA LYS A 189 5.72 -4.88 16.34
C LYS A 189 6.06 -5.19 17.81
N ALA A 190 5.63 -4.36 18.73
CA ALA A 190 5.86 -4.58 20.16
C ALA A 190 5.10 -5.82 20.69
N SER A 191 3.92 -6.11 20.15
CA SER A 191 3.11 -7.28 20.53
C SER A 191 3.41 -8.56 19.77
N SER A 192 4.19 -8.47 18.65
CA SER A 192 4.52 -9.61 17.80
C SER A 192 6.00 -9.56 17.41
N PRO A 193 6.85 -10.45 17.96
CA PRO A 193 8.27 -10.49 17.62
C PRO A 193 8.47 -10.78 16.12
N PRO A 194 9.65 -10.45 15.56
CA PRO A 194 9.96 -10.83 14.19
C PRO A 194 9.99 -12.36 14.06
N PRO A 195 9.61 -12.89 12.86
CA PRO A 195 9.70 -14.31 12.63
C PRO A 195 11.16 -14.78 12.75
N GLN A 196 11.38 -15.96 13.32
CA GLN A 196 12.71 -16.56 13.46
C GLN A 196 12.76 -17.84 12.64
N ALA A 197 13.86 -18.03 11.92
CA ALA A 197 14.09 -19.26 11.17
C ALA A 197 14.55 -20.39 12.11
N ASP A 198 14.00 -21.58 11.92
CA ASP A 198 14.50 -22.80 12.55
C ASP A 198 15.88 -23.13 11.96
N PRO A 199 16.96 -23.17 12.78
CA PRO A 199 18.31 -23.49 12.29
C PRO A 199 18.42 -24.89 11.69
N ALA A 200 17.57 -25.82 12.10
CA ALA A 200 17.59 -27.19 11.58
C ALA A 200 17.03 -27.28 10.14
N LEU A 201 16.17 -26.34 9.74
CA LEU A 201 15.55 -26.28 8.43
C LEU A 201 16.21 -25.23 7.52
N CYS A 202 16.90 -24.25 8.09
CA CYS A 202 17.48 -23.15 7.33
C CYS A 202 18.75 -23.58 6.61
N THR A 203 18.76 -23.52 5.28
CA THR A 203 19.92 -23.83 4.44
C THR A 203 20.81 -22.63 4.12
N GLY A 204 20.50 -21.44 4.65
CA GLY A 204 21.26 -20.22 4.36
C GLY A 204 21.12 -19.71 2.92
N CYS A 205 20.07 -20.09 2.18
CA CYS A 205 19.91 -19.79 0.75
C CYS A 205 19.70 -18.29 0.41
N GLY A 206 19.44 -17.40 1.38
CA GLY A 206 19.30 -15.97 1.19
C GLY A 206 17.98 -15.49 0.55
N THR A 207 17.06 -16.39 0.19
CA THR A 207 15.78 -16.01 -0.44
C THR A 207 14.98 -15.02 0.40
N CYS A 208 14.92 -15.22 1.72
CA CYS A 208 14.22 -14.29 2.63
C CYS A 208 14.81 -12.87 2.63
N ILE A 209 16.13 -12.75 2.42
CA ILE A 209 16.82 -11.46 2.36
C ILE A 209 16.44 -10.74 1.06
N SER A 210 16.56 -11.43 -0.10
CA SER A 210 16.22 -10.84 -1.41
C SER A 210 14.74 -10.48 -1.54
N GLN A 211 13.87 -11.19 -0.84
CA GLN A 211 12.43 -10.91 -0.81
C GLN A 211 12.03 -9.83 0.20
N CYS A 212 12.92 -9.42 1.10
CA CYS A 212 12.58 -8.41 2.11
C CYS A 212 12.40 -7.02 1.48
N PRO A 213 11.18 -6.43 1.52
CA PRO A 213 10.92 -5.11 0.90
C PRO A 213 11.58 -3.95 1.67
N MET A 214 12.01 -4.21 2.91
CA MET A 214 12.62 -3.20 3.78
C MET A 214 14.13 -3.41 3.95
N HIS A 215 14.73 -4.39 3.26
CA HIS A 215 16.13 -4.78 3.46
C HIS A 215 16.50 -4.98 4.95
N ALA A 216 15.53 -5.46 5.73
CA ALA A 216 15.61 -5.59 7.17
C ALA A 216 16.29 -6.89 7.63
N MET A 217 16.98 -7.59 6.74
CA MET A 217 17.54 -8.91 7.04
C MET A 217 18.98 -9.02 6.59
N THR A 218 19.81 -9.63 7.44
CA THR A 218 21.18 -10.05 7.13
C THR A 218 21.31 -11.56 7.37
N LEU A 219 22.28 -12.21 6.72
CA LEU A 219 22.56 -13.62 6.92
C LEU A 219 23.82 -13.76 7.79
N GLU A 220 23.66 -14.47 8.89
CA GLU A 220 24.75 -15.03 9.67
C GLU A 220 24.68 -16.56 9.53
N THR A 221 24.54 -17.31 10.63
CA THR A 221 24.19 -18.75 10.57
C THR A 221 22.74 -18.93 10.14
N THR A 222 21.87 -18.04 10.61
CA THR A 222 20.45 -17.93 10.23
C THR A 222 20.13 -16.46 9.95
N PRO A 223 19.01 -16.16 9.24
CA PRO A 223 18.62 -14.78 8.99
C PRO A 223 18.39 -14.00 10.29
N GLN A 224 19.07 -12.86 10.44
CA GLN A 224 18.88 -11.90 11.52
C GLN A 224 17.96 -10.78 11.02
N ILE A 225 16.99 -10.38 11.83
CA ILE A 225 15.96 -9.41 11.43
C ILE A 225 16.07 -8.15 12.29
N SER A 226 16.31 -7.02 11.65
CA SER A 226 16.41 -5.71 12.28
C SER A 226 15.04 -5.08 12.57
N ASP A 227 15.04 -3.97 13.29
CA ASP A 227 13.84 -3.17 13.60
C ASP A 227 13.17 -2.52 12.37
N ALA A 228 13.84 -2.49 11.21
CA ALA A 228 13.23 -2.05 9.96
C ALA A 228 12.13 -3.01 9.46
N CYS A 229 11.99 -4.22 10.04
CA CYS A 229 10.99 -5.20 9.67
C CYS A 229 9.56 -4.67 9.90
N ILE A 230 8.73 -4.68 8.84
CA ILE A 230 7.32 -4.27 8.87
C ILE A 230 6.35 -5.44 9.09
N ARG A 231 6.80 -6.62 9.43
CA ARG A 231 5.98 -7.83 9.66
C ARG A 231 5.14 -8.24 8.44
N CYS A 232 5.64 -8.04 7.22
CA CYS A 232 4.93 -8.37 5.98
C CYS A 232 4.89 -9.87 5.65
N LEU A 233 5.61 -10.71 6.39
CA LEU A 233 5.67 -12.16 6.27
C LEU A 233 6.23 -12.71 4.93
N GLN A 234 6.86 -11.86 4.10
CA GLN A 234 7.41 -12.32 2.81
C GLN A 234 8.54 -13.35 2.99
N CYS A 235 9.36 -13.20 4.05
CA CYS A 235 10.38 -14.18 4.41
C CYS A 235 9.78 -15.57 4.71
N ILE A 236 8.59 -15.62 5.29
CA ILE A 236 7.86 -16.87 5.56
C ILE A 236 7.31 -17.43 4.23
N ARG A 237 6.60 -16.57 3.49
CA ARG A 237 5.88 -16.96 2.26
C ARG A 237 6.81 -17.54 1.19
N PHE A 238 8.02 -16.98 1.05
CA PHE A 238 8.97 -17.37 -0.01
C PHE A 238 10.09 -18.28 0.47
N CYS A 239 10.10 -18.73 1.72
CA CYS A 239 11.12 -19.66 2.20
C CYS A 239 10.93 -21.04 1.54
N PRO A 240 11.87 -21.51 0.70
CA PRO A 240 11.71 -22.80 0.01
C PRO A 240 11.80 -23.98 0.98
N GLN A 241 12.44 -23.78 2.14
CA GLN A 241 12.59 -24.80 3.19
C GLN A 241 11.51 -24.71 4.27
N GLN A 242 10.58 -23.73 4.17
CA GLN A 242 9.59 -23.46 5.21
C GLN A 242 10.19 -23.33 6.62
N ALA A 243 11.40 -22.78 6.69
CA ALA A 243 12.17 -22.68 7.92
C ALA A 243 11.58 -21.70 8.94
N PHE A 244 10.64 -20.85 8.56
CA PHE A 244 9.95 -19.96 9.48
C PHE A 244 8.60 -20.58 9.88
N PRO A 245 8.38 -20.85 11.18
CA PRO A 245 7.09 -21.36 11.67
C PRO A 245 5.95 -20.41 11.29
N PHE A 246 4.86 -20.97 10.78
CA PHE A 246 3.66 -20.22 10.41
C PHE A 246 2.41 -21.07 10.68
N ASP A 247 1.44 -20.51 11.40
CA ASP A 247 0.15 -21.16 11.66
C ASP A 247 -0.96 -20.41 10.88
N PRO A 248 -1.36 -20.91 9.72
CA PRO A 248 -2.42 -20.29 8.90
C PRO A 248 -3.76 -20.17 9.63
N LYS A 249 -4.09 -21.16 10.50
CA LYS A 249 -5.37 -21.17 11.23
C LYS A 249 -5.42 -20.08 12.29
N ALA A 250 -4.33 -19.87 13.01
CA ALA A 250 -4.24 -18.80 14.00
C ALA A 250 -4.38 -17.42 13.34
N TYR A 251 -3.71 -17.23 12.18
CA TYR A 251 -3.85 -16.00 11.41
C TYR A 251 -5.26 -15.82 10.87
N GLU A 252 -5.86 -16.87 10.30
CA GLU A 252 -7.23 -16.82 9.78
C GLU A 252 -8.23 -16.45 10.89
N THR A 253 -8.18 -17.13 12.03
CA THR A 253 -9.06 -16.88 13.17
C THR A 253 -8.96 -15.42 13.62
N ARG A 254 -7.74 -14.91 13.78
CA ARG A 254 -7.50 -13.51 14.18
C ARG A 254 -8.06 -12.52 13.16
N ILE A 255 -7.79 -12.73 11.86
CA ILE A 255 -8.21 -11.82 10.80
C ILE A 255 -9.74 -11.81 10.67
N ARG A 256 -10.39 -12.98 10.72
CA ARG A 256 -11.87 -13.07 10.70
C ARG A 256 -12.50 -12.42 11.92
N HIS A 257 -11.89 -12.56 13.09
CA HIS A 257 -12.34 -11.82 14.27
C HIS A 257 -12.24 -10.31 14.07
N MET A 258 -11.12 -9.81 13.55
CA MET A 258 -10.98 -8.39 13.23
C MET A 258 -12.01 -7.92 12.20
N GLN A 259 -12.29 -8.73 11.17
CA GLN A 259 -13.32 -8.44 10.17
C GLN A 259 -14.72 -8.36 10.80
N SER A 260 -15.06 -9.27 11.74
CA SER A 260 -16.36 -9.28 12.40
C SER A 260 -16.60 -8.06 13.30
N CYS A 261 -15.54 -7.35 13.68
CA CYS A 261 -15.60 -6.08 14.42
C CYS A 261 -15.65 -4.85 13.50
N SER A 262 -15.53 -5.03 12.19
CA SER A 262 -15.55 -3.94 11.22
C SER A 262 -16.95 -3.81 10.60
N ASP A 263 -17.43 -2.58 10.48
CA ASP A 263 -18.66 -2.22 9.75
C ASP A 263 -18.37 -1.69 8.34
N GLU A 264 -17.10 -1.71 7.91
CA GLU A 264 -16.72 -1.30 6.55
C GLU A 264 -17.05 -2.40 5.53
N GLU A 265 -17.84 -2.05 4.52
CA GLU A 265 -18.15 -2.96 3.41
C GLU A 265 -16.88 -3.26 2.58
N PRO A 266 -16.51 -4.55 2.36
CA PRO A 266 -15.31 -4.91 1.62
C PRO A 266 -15.50 -4.70 0.12
N LYS A 267 -15.22 -3.48 -0.36
CA LYS A 267 -15.31 -3.09 -1.77
C LYS A 267 -14.18 -2.15 -2.19
N SER A 268 -13.91 -2.15 -3.49
CA SER A 268 -13.08 -1.12 -4.12
C SER A 268 -13.91 0.13 -4.39
N GLU A 269 -13.32 1.32 -4.20
CA GLU A 269 -14.05 2.58 -4.31
C GLU A 269 -13.16 3.70 -4.85
N LEU A 270 -13.75 4.58 -5.66
CA LEU A 270 -13.12 5.78 -6.21
C LEU A 270 -13.68 7.03 -5.55
N PHE A 271 -12.80 7.95 -5.23
CA PHE A 271 -13.10 9.29 -4.75
C PHE A 271 -12.65 10.29 -5.83
N VAL A 272 -13.60 10.80 -6.58
CA VAL A 272 -13.38 11.69 -7.74
C VAL A 272 -14.34 12.87 -7.72
#